data_6bb02718e64f367f65cf8a15de714a4d
#
_entry.id   6bb02718e64f367f65cf8a15de714a4d
#
_cell.length_a   1.000
_cell.length_b   1.000
_cell.length_c   1.000
_cell.angle_alpha   90.00
_cell.angle_beta   90.00
_cell.angle_gamma   90.00
#
_symmetry.space_group_name_H-M   'P 1'
#
loop_
_entity.id
_entity.type
_entity.pdbx_description
1 polymer ?
#
loop_
_entity_poly.entity_id
_entity_poly.type
_entity_poly.pdbx_seq_one_letter_code
_entity_poly.pdbx_strand_id
1 'polypeptide(L)'
;MSVSPARSSLEPLKIAVVGSGVAALSSAWLLSQKHRVTLYEKADRLGGHTNTVPAGAPSGEIAVDTGFICFNDATYPNLIALFAHLGIQTRATDMSFAVSLDDGKFEYAAPGLFAQRRNALRPRFWSMLTEILRFYRCLLYTSPSPRD
;
A
#
# COMPACT_ATOMS: atom_id res chain seq x y z
N MET A 1 51.00 -14.23 5.64
CA MET A 1 50.35 -13.37 6.69
C MET A 1 48.89 -13.20 6.27
N SER A 2 48.01 -13.97 6.89
CA SER A 2 46.57 -13.90 6.62
C SER A 2 45.96 -12.91 7.60
N VAL A 3 45.47 -11.77 7.10
CA VAL A 3 44.73 -10.81 7.90
C VAL A 3 43.27 -11.29 7.95
N SER A 4 42.90 -11.92 9.04
CA SER A 4 41.53 -12.25 9.37
C SER A 4 40.75 -10.94 9.61
N PRO A 5 39.60 -10.67 8.94
CA PRO A 5 38.81 -9.51 9.24
C PRO A 5 38.19 -9.69 10.63
N ALA A 6 38.60 -8.85 11.58
CA ALA A 6 37.99 -8.76 12.88
C ALA A 6 36.49 -8.39 12.69
N ARG A 7 35.58 -9.35 12.89
CA ARG A 7 34.17 -9.05 13.14
C ARG A 7 34.10 -8.28 14.45
N SER A 8 33.98 -6.95 14.36
CA SER A 8 33.64 -6.15 15.53
C SER A 8 32.27 -6.61 16.00
N SER A 9 32.21 -7.34 17.08
CA SER A 9 30.98 -7.62 17.80
C SER A 9 30.53 -6.30 18.45
N LEU A 10 29.80 -5.50 17.69
CA LEU A 10 29.15 -4.31 18.25
C LEU A 10 28.20 -4.77 19.35
N GLU A 11 28.37 -4.22 20.56
CA GLU A 11 27.44 -4.49 21.66
C GLU A 11 26.00 -4.14 21.25
N PRO A 12 25.01 -4.92 21.72
CA PRO A 12 23.61 -4.68 21.40
C PRO A 12 23.18 -3.28 21.86
N LEU A 13 22.78 -2.44 20.92
CA LEU A 13 22.24 -1.11 21.20
C LEU A 13 20.82 -1.19 21.79
N LYS A 14 20.44 -0.20 22.56
CA LYS A 14 19.04 0.06 22.94
C LYS A 14 18.45 1.03 21.94
N ILE A 15 17.46 0.58 21.18
CA ILE A 15 16.86 1.33 20.09
C ILE A 15 15.36 1.55 20.39
N ALA A 16 14.92 2.80 20.29
CA ALA A 16 13.52 3.15 20.33
C ALA A 16 13.00 3.31 18.90
N VAL A 17 11.90 2.63 18.57
CA VAL A 17 11.17 2.79 17.32
C VAL A 17 9.82 3.40 17.64
N VAL A 18 9.50 4.52 17.00
CA VAL A 18 8.27 5.29 17.26
C VAL A 18 7.27 5.07 16.14
N GLY A 19 6.06 4.64 16.50
CA GLY A 19 5.00 4.23 15.60
C GLY A 19 5.02 2.74 15.32
N SER A 20 3.90 2.20 14.83
CA SER A 20 3.71 0.78 14.50
C SER A 20 3.17 0.54 13.09
N GLY A 21 3.36 1.49 12.18
CA GLY A 21 3.10 1.26 10.76
C GLY A 21 4.08 0.26 10.15
N VAL A 22 3.86 -0.17 8.91
CA VAL A 22 4.67 -1.20 8.23
C VAL A 22 6.17 -0.88 8.24
N ALA A 23 6.55 0.38 8.04
CA ALA A 23 7.96 0.80 8.07
C ALA A 23 8.58 0.64 9.46
N ALA A 24 7.87 1.03 10.51
CA ALA A 24 8.35 0.92 11.88
C ALA A 24 8.41 -0.54 12.34
N LEU A 25 7.38 -1.34 12.05
CA LEU A 25 7.36 -2.76 12.42
C LEU A 25 8.45 -3.55 11.70
N SER A 26 8.65 -3.35 10.39
CA SER A 26 9.70 -4.03 9.63
C SER A 26 11.11 -3.63 10.11
N SER A 27 11.30 -2.35 10.41
CA SER A 27 12.57 -1.86 10.96
C SER A 27 12.82 -2.41 12.37
N ALA A 28 11.81 -2.40 13.24
CA ALA A 28 11.91 -2.94 14.59
C ALA A 28 12.23 -4.44 14.56
N TRP A 29 11.55 -5.19 13.70
CA TRP A 29 11.80 -6.62 13.50
C TRP A 29 13.25 -6.87 13.04
N LEU A 30 13.71 -6.17 12.02
CA LEU A 30 15.07 -6.33 11.50
C LEU A 30 16.14 -5.97 12.54
N LEU A 31 15.95 -4.88 13.24
CA LEU A 31 16.89 -4.39 14.28
C LEU A 31 16.90 -5.32 15.50
N SER A 32 15.77 -5.93 15.84
CA SER A 32 15.66 -6.84 16.99
C SER A 32 16.51 -8.11 16.85
N GLN A 33 16.95 -8.45 15.65
CA GLN A 33 17.86 -9.57 15.41
C GLN A 33 19.23 -9.38 16.05
N LYS A 34 19.63 -8.11 16.31
CA LYS A 34 20.96 -7.78 16.85
C LYS A 34 20.95 -6.80 18.02
N HIS A 35 19.83 -6.12 18.24
CA HIS A 35 19.72 -5.02 19.19
C HIS A 35 18.50 -5.20 20.11
N ARG A 36 18.47 -4.44 21.20
CA ARG A 36 17.30 -4.35 22.08
C ARG A 36 16.39 -3.25 21.58
N VAL A 37 15.27 -3.64 20.97
CA VAL A 37 14.31 -2.69 20.39
C VAL A 37 13.11 -2.52 21.31
N THR A 38 12.72 -1.27 21.55
CA THR A 38 11.45 -0.90 22.19
C THR A 38 10.59 -0.16 21.19
N LEU A 39 9.40 -0.67 20.92
CA LEU A 39 8.41 -0.05 20.05
C LEU A 39 7.47 0.82 20.89
N TYR A 40 7.29 2.07 20.48
CA TYR A 40 6.35 3.02 21.08
C TYR A 40 5.21 3.30 20.11
N GLU A 41 3.99 3.01 20.51
CA GLU A 41 2.79 3.30 19.74
C GLU A 41 1.82 4.13 20.58
N LYS A 42 1.20 5.14 19.97
CA LYS A 42 0.25 6.03 20.63
C LYS A 42 -1.16 5.41 20.66
N ALA A 43 -1.51 4.68 19.60
CA ALA A 43 -2.83 4.04 19.49
C ALA A 43 -2.88 2.75 20.31
N ASP A 44 -4.08 2.31 20.63
CA ASP A 44 -4.36 1.04 21.31
C ASP A 44 -4.20 -0.18 20.40
N ARG A 45 -3.91 0.01 19.10
CA ARG A 45 -3.66 -1.04 18.12
C ARG A 45 -2.36 -0.81 17.36
N LEU A 46 -1.76 -1.89 16.89
CA LEU A 46 -0.61 -1.87 15.98
C LEU A 46 -1.05 -1.86 14.50
N GLY A 47 -0.14 -1.51 13.59
CA GLY A 47 -0.33 -1.63 12.16
C GLY A 47 -0.43 -0.30 11.41
N GLY A 48 -0.70 0.82 12.11
CA GLY A 48 -0.82 2.13 11.44
C GLY A 48 -1.99 2.15 10.44
N HIS A 49 -1.69 2.38 9.16
CA HIS A 49 -2.69 2.37 8.08
C HIS A 49 -3.20 0.96 7.75
N THR A 50 -2.45 -0.10 8.00
CA THR A 50 -2.96 -1.46 7.86
C THR A 50 -3.96 -1.73 8.98
N ASN A 51 -5.18 -2.11 8.61
CA ASN A 51 -6.25 -2.33 9.56
C ASN A 51 -7.23 -3.37 9.04
N THR A 52 -7.26 -4.52 9.68
CA THR A 52 -8.19 -5.60 9.38
C THR A 52 -9.24 -5.64 10.47
N VAL A 53 -10.51 -5.60 10.10
CA VAL A 53 -11.63 -5.62 11.03
C VAL A 53 -12.52 -6.83 10.75
N PRO A 54 -13.09 -7.45 11.79
CA PRO A 54 -14.08 -8.48 11.60
C PRO A 54 -15.40 -7.87 11.12
N ALA A 55 -15.99 -8.47 10.10
CA ALA A 55 -17.30 -8.10 9.57
C ALA A 55 -18.24 -9.31 9.60
N GLY A 56 -19.47 -9.08 10.07
CA GLY A 56 -20.50 -10.11 10.05
C GLY A 56 -20.96 -10.43 8.63
N ALA A 57 -21.00 -11.71 8.27
CA ALA A 57 -21.53 -12.22 7.03
C ALA A 57 -22.51 -13.38 7.30
N PRO A 58 -23.38 -13.73 6.35
CA PRO A 58 -24.30 -14.88 6.52
C PRO A 58 -23.58 -16.20 6.80
N SER A 59 -22.33 -16.32 6.34
CA SER A 59 -21.45 -17.49 6.56
C SER A 59 -20.65 -17.44 7.87
N GLY A 60 -20.81 -16.39 8.68
CA GLY A 60 -20.04 -16.14 9.89
C GLY A 60 -19.22 -14.87 9.80
N GLU A 61 -18.27 -14.70 10.71
CA GLU A 61 -17.37 -13.54 10.74
C GLU A 61 -16.25 -13.69 9.71
N ILE A 62 -16.01 -12.65 8.93
CA ILE A 62 -14.92 -12.59 7.95
C ILE A 62 -13.98 -11.42 8.27
N ALA A 63 -12.70 -11.61 8.04
CA ALA A 63 -11.70 -10.56 8.17
C ALA A 63 -11.71 -9.66 6.92
N VAL A 64 -11.86 -8.35 7.12
CA VAL A 64 -11.91 -7.35 6.05
C VAL A 64 -10.82 -6.32 6.25
N ASP A 65 -9.96 -6.17 5.25
CA ASP A 65 -8.95 -5.13 5.23
C ASP A 65 -9.59 -3.79 4.87
N THR A 66 -9.42 -2.79 5.76
CA THR A 66 -10.05 -1.47 5.62
C THR A 66 -9.02 -0.36 5.38
N GLY A 67 -7.75 -0.67 5.46
CA GLY A 67 -6.65 0.28 5.25
C GLY A 67 -5.89 0.00 3.96
N PHE A 68 -4.62 -0.35 4.07
CA PHE A 68 -3.78 -0.73 2.95
C PHE A 68 -4.20 -2.11 2.41
N ILE A 69 -5.05 -2.11 1.39
CA ILE A 69 -5.75 -3.32 0.92
C ILE A 69 -5.10 -3.99 -0.28
N CYS A 70 -4.25 -3.29 -1.03
CA CYS A 70 -3.58 -3.86 -2.20
C CYS A 70 -2.23 -3.21 -2.44
N PHE A 71 -1.34 -3.93 -3.10
CA PHE A 71 -0.04 -3.48 -3.56
C PHE A 71 0.26 -4.14 -4.92
N ASN A 72 1.29 -3.67 -5.62
CA ASN A 72 1.75 -4.28 -6.87
C ASN A 72 3.25 -4.61 -6.81
N ASP A 73 3.67 -5.55 -7.63
CA ASP A 73 5.04 -6.09 -7.61
C ASP A 73 6.07 -5.07 -8.09
N ALA A 74 5.68 -4.15 -8.96
CA ALA A 74 6.60 -3.19 -9.55
C ALA A 74 7.03 -2.08 -8.58
N THR A 75 6.12 -1.64 -7.70
CA THR A 75 6.37 -0.48 -6.82
C THR A 75 6.70 -0.86 -5.38
N TYR A 76 6.51 -2.13 -4.99
CA TYR A 76 6.73 -2.61 -3.62
C TYR A 76 7.71 -3.79 -3.51
N PRO A 77 8.90 -3.77 -4.17
CA PRO A 77 9.80 -4.93 -4.19
C PRO A 77 10.29 -5.34 -2.80
N ASN A 78 10.54 -4.38 -1.92
CA ASN A 78 10.99 -4.66 -0.55
C ASN A 78 9.87 -5.25 0.32
N LEU A 79 8.62 -4.86 0.12
CA LEU A 79 7.48 -5.43 0.82
C LEU A 79 7.27 -6.89 0.42
N ILE A 80 7.38 -7.19 -0.88
CA ILE A 80 7.29 -8.55 -1.40
C ILE A 80 8.40 -9.42 -0.84
N ALA A 81 9.64 -8.92 -0.82
CA ALA A 81 10.77 -9.64 -0.23
C ALA A 81 10.55 -9.91 1.27
N LEU A 82 9.99 -8.96 2.01
CA LEU A 82 9.65 -9.13 3.42
C LEU A 82 8.56 -10.20 3.60
N PHE A 83 7.50 -10.16 2.81
CA PHE A 83 6.42 -11.15 2.85
C PHE A 83 6.91 -12.55 2.53
N ALA A 84 7.76 -12.69 1.50
CA ALA A 84 8.38 -13.96 1.18
C ALA A 84 9.26 -14.49 2.32
N HIS A 85 10.04 -13.60 2.97
CA HIS A 85 10.88 -13.97 4.10
C HIS A 85 10.06 -14.41 5.33
N LEU A 86 8.93 -13.75 5.58
CA LEU A 86 8.02 -14.06 6.70
C LEU A 86 7.03 -15.19 6.38
N GLY A 87 7.02 -15.73 5.16
CA GLY A 87 6.07 -16.74 4.73
C GLY A 87 4.62 -16.26 4.65
N ILE A 88 4.41 -14.94 4.46
CA ILE A 88 3.08 -14.34 4.36
C ILE A 88 2.52 -14.63 2.98
N GLN A 89 1.34 -15.24 2.93
CA GLN A 89 0.64 -15.51 1.70
C GLN A 89 -0.11 -14.26 1.23
N THR A 90 0.03 -13.95 -0.05
CA THR A 90 -0.69 -12.87 -0.71
C THR A 90 -1.62 -13.45 -1.76
N ARG A 91 -2.69 -12.71 -2.08
CA ARG A 91 -3.69 -13.13 -3.06
C ARG A 91 -3.75 -12.11 -4.18
N ALA A 92 -3.73 -12.59 -5.42
CA ALA A 92 -3.99 -11.73 -6.57
C ALA A 92 -5.40 -11.16 -6.51
N THR A 93 -5.53 -9.87 -6.77
CA THR A 93 -6.78 -9.14 -6.79
C THR A 93 -6.79 -8.11 -7.91
N ASP A 94 -7.98 -7.79 -8.41
CA ASP A 94 -8.17 -6.70 -9.34
C ASP A 94 -8.55 -5.43 -8.59
N MET A 95 -7.85 -4.34 -8.91
CA MET A 95 -8.20 -3.02 -8.40
C MET A 95 -9.01 -2.29 -9.47
N SER A 96 -10.27 -2.02 -9.20
CA SER A 96 -11.15 -1.24 -10.05
C SER A 96 -11.49 0.10 -9.39
N PHE A 97 -11.78 1.09 -10.22
CA PHE A 97 -12.23 2.40 -9.80
C PHE A 97 -13.56 2.70 -10.48
N ALA A 98 -14.54 3.13 -9.71
CA ALA A 98 -15.84 3.51 -10.24
C ALA A 98 -16.29 4.85 -9.62
N VAL A 99 -17.02 5.61 -10.40
CA VAL A 99 -17.63 6.87 -9.98
C VAL A 99 -19.12 6.81 -10.29
N SER A 100 -19.95 7.13 -9.32
CA SER A 100 -21.38 7.34 -9.46
C SER A 100 -21.73 8.74 -8.94
N LEU A 101 -22.40 9.56 -9.76
CA LEU A 101 -22.81 10.92 -9.43
C LEU A 101 -24.31 11.08 -9.71
N ASP A 102 -24.94 12.00 -8.98
CA ASP A 102 -26.33 12.39 -9.13
C ASP A 102 -27.29 11.16 -9.12
N ASP A 103 -27.19 10.34 -8.08
CA ASP A 103 -28.02 9.14 -7.90
C ASP A 103 -28.00 8.20 -9.12
N GLY A 104 -26.81 7.96 -9.68
CA GLY A 104 -26.64 7.06 -10.82
C GLY A 104 -26.95 7.68 -12.18
N LYS A 105 -27.15 8.99 -12.26
CA LYS A 105 -27.33 9.66 -13.56
C LYS A 105 -26.08 9.69 -14.41
N PHE A 106 -24.92 9.66 -13.77
CA PHE A 106 -23.62 9.60 -14.41
C PHE A 106 -22.74 8.57 -13.70
N GLU A 107 -22.39 7.52 -14.40
CA GLU A 107 -21.52 6.46 -13.88
C GLU A 107 -20.46 6.07 -14.90
N TYR A 108 -19.23 5.91 -14.45
CA TYR A 108 -18.19 5.26 -15.23
C TYR A 108 -17.29 4.43 -14.34
N ALA A 109 -16.60 3.47 -14.91
CA ALA A 109 -15.65 2.61 -14.21
C ALA A 109 -14.39 2.40 -15.04
N ALA A 110 -13.29 2.13 -14.40
CA ALA A 110 -12.09 1.60 -15.01
C ALA A 110 -11.93 0.15 -14.53
N PRO A 111 -11.94 -0.85 -15.44
CA PRO A 111 -11.77 -0.74 -16.90
C PRO A 111 -13.03 -0.48 -17.73
N GLY A 112 -14.21 -0.40 -17.15
CA GLY A 112 -15.48 -0.26 -17.89
C GLY A 112 -15.88 1.19 -18.19
N LEU A 113 -15.14 1.95 -19.00
CA LEU A 113 -15.43 3.36 -19.31
C LEU A 113 -16.86 3.61 -19.79
N PHE A 114 -17.46 2.66 -20.52
CA PHE A 114 -18.81 2.73 -21.03
C PHE A 114 -19.81 1.88 -20.23
N ALA A 115 -19.63 1.77 -18.91
CA ALA A 115 -20.60 1.10 -18.03
C ALA A 115 -22.02 1.63 -18.26
N GLN A 116 -22.16 2.94 -18.51
CA GLN A 116 -23.38 3.54 -19.06
C GLN A 116 -23.18 3.90 -20.53
N ARG A 117 -23.77 3.16 -21.44
CA ARG A 117 -23.67 3.40 -22.90
C ARG A 117 -24.08 4.82 -23.31
N ARG A 118 -25.03 5.44 -22.61
CA ARG A 118 -25.47 6.82 -22.84
C ARG A 118 -24.35 7.86 -22.68
N ASN A 119 -23.29 7.54 -21.94
CA ASN A 119 -22.15 8.45 -21.78
C ASN A 119 -21.43 8.73 -23.09
N ALA A 120 -21.43 7.78 -24.04
CA ALA A 120 -20.84 7.99 -25.35
C ALA A 120 -21.47 9.15 -26.13
N LEU A 121 -22.74 9.47 -25.84
CA LEU A 121 -23.48 10.56 -26.47
C LEU A 121 -23.36 11.90 -25.75
N ARG A 122 -22.60 11.95 -24.64
CA ARG A 122 -22.48 13.15 -23.80
C ARG A 122 -21.14 13.87 -24.06
N PRO A 123 -21.14 15.11 -24.59
CA PRO A 123 -19.91 15.88 -24.81
C PRO A 123 -19.06 16.06 -23.53
N ARG A 124 -19.72 16.24 -22.38
CA ARG A 124 -19.05 16.37 -21.07
C ARG A 124 -18.26 15.12 -20.69
N PHE A 125 -18.70 13.94 -21.09
CA PHE A 125 -17.96 12.69 -20.83
C PHE A 125 -16.64 12.68 -21.60
N TRP A 126 -16.64 13.08 -22.86
CA TRP A 126 -15.43 13.16 -23.66
C TRP A 126 -14.47 14.26 -23.19
N SER A 127 -15.00 15.41 -22.78
CA SER A 127 -14.22 16.46 -22.13
C SER A 127 -13.53 15.93 -20.87
N MET A 128 -14.23 15.21 -19.99
CA MET A 128 -13.66 14.59 -18.80
C MET A 128 -12.54 13.61 -19.15
N LEU A 129 -12.72 12.74 -20.13
CA LEU A 129 -11.70 11.79 -20.55
C LEU A 129 -10.43 12.51 -21.09
N THR A 130 -10.62 13.57 -21.85
CA THR A 130 -9.47 14.36 -22.36
C THR A 130 -8.72 15.05 -21.22
N GLU A 131 -9.41 15.58 -20.22
CA GLU A 131 -8.78 16.18 -19.04
C GLU A 131 -8.08 15.14 -18.16
N ILE A 132 -8.63 13.94 -18.00
CA ILE A 132 -7.95 12.83 -17.31
C ILE A 132 -6.63 12.47 -18.05
N LEU A 133 -6.65 12.34 -19.37
CA LEU A 133 -5.45 12.05 -20.14
C LEU A 133 -4.42 13.17 -20.05
N ARG A 134 -4.88 14.44 -20.06
CA ARG A 134 -4.02 15.61 -19.85
C ARG A 134 -3.37 15.59 -18.48
N PHE A 135 -4.14 15.30 -17.43
CA PHE A 135 -3.66 15.19 -16.06
C PHE A 135 -2.57 14.12 -15.93
N TYR A 136 -2.78 12.92 -16.47
CA TYR A 136 -1.75 11.87 -16.46
C TYR A 136 -0.47 12.26 -17.19
N ARG A 137 -0.58 12.97 -18.31
CA ARG A 137 0.61 13.50 -19.01
C ARG A 137 1.36 14.52 -18.17
N CYS A 138 0.65 15.43 -17.51
CA CYS A 138 1.27 16.40 -16.60
C CYS A 138 1.98 15.73 -15.42
N LEU A 139 1.38 14.70 -14.82
CA LEU A 139 2.00 13.96 -13.70
C LEU A 139 3.34 13.32 -14.08
N LEU A 140 3.46 12.77 -15.30
CA LEU A 140 4.70 12.18 -15.77
C LEU A 140 5.84 13.21 -15.90
N TYR A 141 5.51 14.48 -16.17
CA TYR A 141 6.49 15.57 -16.28
C TYR A 141 6.80 16.28 -14.97
N THR A 142 5.88 16.25 -14.01
CA THR A 142 5.99 17.01 -12.75
C THR A 142 6.32 16.14 -11.55
N SER A 143 6.28 14.81 -11.69
CA SER A 143 6.71 13.91 -10.62
C SER A 143 8.22 14.02 -10.44
N PRO A 144 8.73 14.41 -9.26
CA PRO A 144 10.16 14.44 -9.02
C PRO A 144 10.76 13.06 -9.26
N SER A 145 11.90 13.02 -9.92
CA SER A 145 12.64 11.77 -10.11
C SER A 145 12.99 11.18 -8.75
N PRO A 146 12.87 9.86 -8.56
CA PRO A 146 13.29 9.21 -7.31
C PRO A 146 14.80 9.33 -7.02
N ARG A 147 15.54 10.08 -7.83
CA ARG A 147 16.99 10.28 -7.75
C ARG A 147 17.40 11.69 -7.34
N ASP A 148 16.48 12.60 -7.09
CA ASP A 148 16.78 13.96 -6.62
C ASP A 148 16.74 14.04 -5.10
#